data_a1daf1869e905e7c2f6bd97f713992e5
#
_entry.id   a1daf1869e905e7c2f6bd97f713992e5
#
_cell.length_a   1.000
_cell.length_b   1.000
_cell.length_c   1.000
_cell.angle_alpha   90.00
_cell.angle_beta   90.00
_cell.angle_gamma   90.00
#
_symmetry.space_group_name_H-M   'P 1'
#
loop_
_entity.id
_entity.type
_entity.pdbx_description
1 polymer ?
#
loop_
_entity_poly.entity_id
_entity_poly.type
_entity_poly.pdbx_seq_one_letter_code
_entity_poly.pdbx_strand_id
1 'polypeptide(L)'
;LGVKPTRAETGYGYIQIGDESKGAIRSVKTFTEKPNRELAQVFVDSGEFFWNTGIFIWKAGSIIEAIKQYLPEVSIRFEACSDSFGRPGSEQVVQKQLAACPNISIDVGIMEKATNVYVLCTDFGWSDVGTWGSLYALSQKDTCENVVLHGRATCYDSHRNIVSTSEKKLVILDGLQDYIVTDSENCLLYTSPSP
;
A
#
# COMPACT_ATOMS: atom_id res chain seq x y z
N LEU A 1 -9.11 -7.37 0.90
CA LEU A 1 -8.66 -8.00 2.13
C LEU A 1 -8.43 -6.93 3.19
N GLY A 2 -8.77 -7.25 4.46
CA GLY A 2 -8.54 -6.39 5.61
C GLY A 2 -7.65 -7.04 6.66
N VAL A 3 -6.71 -6.29 7.21
CA VAL A 3 -5.80 -6.75 8.25
C VAL A 3 -6.04 -5.96 9.54
N LYS A 4 -5.98 -6.66 10.68
CA LYS A 4 -6.20 -6.03 11.97
C LYS A 4 -5.14 -4.96 12.24
N PRO A 5 -5.54 -3.70 12.56
CA PRO A 5 -4.60 -2.64 12.87
C PRO A 5 -3.83 -2.93 14.17
N THR A 6 -2.54 -2.60 14.17
CA THR A 6 -1.68 -2.70 15.36
C THR A 6 -1.24 -1.33 15.89
N ARG A 7 -1.48 -0.27 15.12
CA ARG A 7 -1.13 1.13 15.44
C ARG A 7 -2.01 2.09 14.64
N ALA A 8 -2.01 3.37 15.02
CA ALA A 8 -2.65 4.43 14.24
C ALA A 8 -1.76 4.81 13.05
N GLU A 9 -2.10 4.29 11.86
CA GLU A 9 -1.37 4.53 10.61
C GLU A 9 -2.17 5.46 9.70
N THR A 10 -1.55 6.55 9.25
CA THR A 10 -2.21 7.55 8.41
C THR A 10 -2.00 7.34 6.92
N GLY A 11 -1.09 6.43 6.56
CA GLY A 11 -0.80 6.06 5.17
C GLY A 11 -1.74 5.00 4.59
N TYR A 12 -2.61 4.39 5.42
CA TYR A 12 -3.48 3.28 5.02
C TYR A 12 -4.95 3.70 4.99
N GLY A 13 -5.73 2.99 4.18
CA GLY A 13 -7.19 3.01 4.25
C GLY A 13 -7.70 2.15 5.40
N TYR A 14 -8.85 2.51 5.95
CA TYR A 14 -9.53 1.79 7.02
C TYR A 14 -10.91 1.34 6.58
N ILE A 15 -11.26 0.11 6.94
CA ILE A 15 -12.52 -0.55 6.59
C ILE A 15 -13.27 -0.84 7.89
N GLN A 16 -14.40 -0.20 8.12
CA GLN A 16 -15.29 -0.54 9.23
C GLN A 16 -16.12 -1.76 8.88
N ILE A 17 -16.09 -2.78 9.72
CA ILE A 17 -16.90 -3.98 9.55
C ILE A 17 -18.35 -3.73 9.97
N GLY A 18 -19.28 -4.31 9.20
CA GLY A 18 -20.71 -4.34 9.53
C GLY A 18 -21.10 -5.60 10.27
N ASP A 19 -22.40 -5.71 10.56
CA ASP A 19 -22.97 -6.79 11.38
C ASP A 19 -23.12 -8.11 10.62
N GLU A 20 -23.32 -8.06 9.31
CA GLU A 20 -23.45 -9.26 8.49
C GLU A 20 -22.12 -10.00 8.37
N SER A 21 -22.16 -11.30 8.68
CA SER A 21 -20.95 -12.13 8.63
C SER A 21 -21.24 -13.50 8.01
N LYS A 22 -20.22 -13.99 7.26
CA LYS A 22 -20.17 -15.36 6.78
C LYS A 22 -18.76 -15.91 7.00
N GLY A 23 -18.53 -16.49 8.17
CA GLY A 23 -17.20 -16.89 8.62
C GLY A 23 -16.29 -15.66 8.81
N ALA A 24 -15.12 -15.66 8.18
CA ALA A 24 -14.18 -14.55 8.22
C ALA A 24 -14.54 -13.36 7.30
N ILE A 25 -15.62 -13.47 6.51
CA ILE A 25 -16.11 -12.44 5.62
C ILE A 25 -17.15 -11.60 6.34
N ARG A 26 -16.97 -10.28 6.36
CA ARG A 26 -17.89 -9.31 6.98
C ARG A 26 -18.36 -8.31 5.92
N SER A 27 -19.58 -7.82 6.06
CA SER A 27 -20.02 -6.65 5.28
C SER A 27 -19.17 -5.42 5.67
N VAL A 28 -19.02 -4.49 4.74
CA VAL A 28 -18.34 -3.22 4.99
C VAL A 28 -19.40 -2.16 5.25
N LYS A 29 -19.26 -1.45 6.38
CA LYS A 29 -20.11 -0.34 6.77
C LYS A 29 -19.58 0.99 6.25
N THR A 30 -18.29 1.20 6.39
CA THR A 30 -17.62 2.43 5.97
C THR A 30 -16.22 2.10 5.48
N PHE A 31 -15.78 2.82 4.45
CA PHE A 31 -14.42 2.80 3.96
C PHE A 31 -13.86 4.23 4.06
N THR A 32 -12.67 4.40 4.63
CA THR A 32 -12.04 5.71 4.81
C THR A 32 -10.59 5.64 4.40
N GLU A 33 -10.23 6.36 3.36
CA GLU A 33 -8.86 6.39 2.84
C GLU A 33 -8.03 7.43 3.58
N LYS A 34 -6.88 7.00 4.11
CA LYS A 34 -5.84 7.83 4.74
C LYS A 34 -6.36 8.87 5.72
N PRO A 35 -6.97 8.46 6.85
CA PRO A 35 -7.49 9.38 7.86
C PRO A 35 -6.34 10.18 8.51
N ASN A 36 -6.69 11.28 9.18
CA ASN A 36 -5.72 11.94 10.05
C ASN A 36 -5.39 11.07 11.28
N ARG A 37 -4.34 11.43 12.03
CA ARG A 37 -3.83 10.63 13.15
C ARG A 37 -4.86 10.43 14.27
N GLU A 38 -5.64 11.45 14.58
CA GLU A 38 -6.65 11.39 15.63
C GLU A 38 -7.76 10.39 15.28
N LEU A 39 -8.25 10.46 14.04
CA LEU A 39 -9.25 9.55 13.54
C LEU A 39 -8.71 8.12 13.40
N ALA A 40 -7.48 7.95 12.94
CA ALA A 40 -6.82 6.66 12.88
C ALA A 40 -6.71 6.01 14.27
N GLN A 41 -6.40 6.79 15.31
CA GLN A 41 -6.36 6.28 16.68
C GLN A 41 -7.75 5.83 17.18
N VAL A 42 -8.79 6.61 16.92
CA VAL A 42 -10.18 6.23 17.23
C VAL A 42 -10.55 4.91 16.53
N PHE A 43 -10.15 4.72 15.27
CA PHE A 43 -10.42 3.49 14.54
C PHE A 43 -9.74 2.27 15.18
N VAL A 44 -8.49 2.42 15.59
CA VAL A 44 -7.74 1.34 16.27
C VAL A 44 -8.38 1.00 17.60
N ASP A 45 -8.70 2.01 18.40
CA ASP A 45 -9.24 1.83 19.77
C ASP A 45 -10.65 1.21 19.75
N SER A 46 -11.44 1.46 18.71
CA SER A 46 -12.78 0.88 18.56
C SER A 46 -12.77 -0.63 18.35
N GLY A 47 -11.69 -1.17 17.73
CA GLY A 47 -11.59 -2.58 17.39
C GLY A 47 -12.49 -3.04 16.22
N GLU A 48 -13.26 -2.13 15.61
CA GLU A 48 -14.19 -2.43 14.52
C GLU A 48 -13.59 -2.19 13.13
N PHE A 49 -12.37 -1.66 13.05
CA PHE A 49 -11.73 -1.30 11.79
C PHE A 49 -10.60 -2.25 11.44
N PHE A 50 -10.42 -2.43 10.16
CA PHE A 50 -9.32 -3.17 9.55
C PHE A 50 -8.58 -2.28 8.56
N TRP A 51 -7.26 -2.44 8.43
CA TRP A 51 -6.49 -1.80 7.38
C TRP A 51 -6.86 -2.38 6.01
N ASN A 52 -7.06 -1.51 5.04
CA ASN A 52 -7.17 -1.90 3.65
C ASN A 52 -5.80 -2.28 3.11
N THR A 53 -5.67 -3.52 2.64
CA THR A 53 -4.41 -4.01 2.06
C THR A 53 -4.20 -3.59 0.61
N GLY A 54 -5.20 -2.97 -0.03
CA GLY A 54 -5.18 -2.70 -1.47
C GLY A 54 -5.33 -3.96 -2.35
N ILE A 55 -5.64 -5.11 -1.73
CA ILE A 55 -5.88 -6.36 -2.46
C ILE A 55 -7.38 -6.58 -2.59
N PHE A 56 -7.88 -6.50 -3.81
CA PHE A 56 -9.29 -6.64 -4.14
C PHE A 56 -9.55 -7.92 -4.95
N ILE A 57 -10.67 -8.58 -4.67
CA ILE A 57 -11.12 -9.78 -5.38
C ILE A 57 -12.57 -9.54 -5.81
N TRP A 58 -12.85 -9.61 -7.10
CA TRP A 58 -14.17 -9.44 -7.65
C TRP A 58 -14.39 -10.25 -8.93
N LYS A 59 -15.64 -10.40 -9.31
CA LYS A 59 -15.98 -10.88 -10.65
C LYS A 59 -15.82 -9.72 -11.64
N ALA A 60 -15.33 -10.02 -12.85
CA ALA A 60 -15.14 -8.99 -13.89
C ALA A 60 -16.41 -8.18 -14.16
N GLY A 61 -17.58 -8.85 -14.25
CA GLY A 61 -18.87 -8.16 -14.42
C GLY A 61 -19.18 -7.19 -13.29
N SER A 62 -18.95 -7.57 -12.03
CA SER A 62 -19.26 -6.72 -10.87
C SER A 62 -18.42 -5.45 -10.84
N ILE A 63 -17.12 -5.53 -11.15
CA ILE A 63 -16.28 -4.33 -11.17
C ILE A 63 -16.59 -3.43 -12.37
N ILE A 64 -16.94 -4.01 -13.53
CA ILE A 64 -17.37 -3.24 -14.70
C ILE A 64 -18.65 -2.47 -14.38
N GLU A 65 -19.64 -3.10 -13.75
CA GLU A 65 -20.87 -2.43 -13.33
C GLU A 65 -20.59 -1.33 -12.29
N ALA A 66 -19.71 -1.58 -11.33
CA ALA A 66 -19.31 -0.55 -10.36
C ALA A 66 -18.62 0.65 -11.04
N ILE A 67 -17.74 0.41 -12.01
CA ILE A 67 -17.12 1.48 -12.80
C ILE A 67 -18.18 2.28 -13.57
N LYS A 68 -19.16 1.62 -14.19
CA LYS A 68 -20.28 2.29 -14.87
C LYS A 68 -21.07 3.19 -13.94
N GLN A 69 -21.33 2.71 -12.75
CA GLN A 69 -22.15 3.41 -11.76
C GLN A 69 -21.42 4.57 -11.10
N TYR A 70 -20.19 4.36 -10.66
CA TYR A 70 -19.46 5.31 -9.80
C TYR A 70 -18.40 6.15 -10.53
N LEU A 71 -17.95 5.67 -11.70
CA LEU A 71 -16.95 6.32 -12.55
C LEU A 71 -17.39 6.35 -14.02
N PRO A 72 -18.57 6.95 -14.33
CA PRO A 72 -19.16 6.90 -15.67
C PRO A 72 -18.26 7.49 -16.76
N GLU A 73 -17.46 8.51 -16.44
CA GLU A 73 -16.51 9.09 -17.39
C GLU A 73 -15.45 8.08 -17.84
N VAL A 74 -14.97 7.24 -16.92
CA VAL A 74 -14.02 6.17 -17.21
C VAL A 74 -14.70 5.11 -18.08
N SER A 75 -15.91 4.68 -17.71
CA SER A 75 -16.67 3.67 -18.46
C SER A 75 -16.90 4.08 -19.91
N ILE A 76 -17.42 5.30 -20.14
CA ILE A 76 -17.72 5.82 -21.47
C ILE A 76 -16.47 5.81 -22.37
N ARG A 77 -15.31 6.19 -21.82
CA ARG A 77 -14.05 6.23 -22.58
C ARG A 77 -13.60 4.83 -23.02
N PHE A 78 -13.68 3.85 -22.12
CA PHE A 78 -13.27 2.49 -22.43
C PHE A 78 -14.31 1.74 -23.29
N GLU A 79 -15.58 2.02 -23.13
CA GLU A 79 -16.63 1.49 -24.01
C GLU A 79 -16.47 1.99 -25.45
N ALA A 80 -16.12 3.26 -25.64
CA ALA A 80 -15.91 3.85 -26.98
C ALA A 80 -14.75 3.23 -27.76
N CYS A 81 -13.82 2.55 -27.08
CA CYS A 81 -12.68 1.88 -27.70
C CYS A 81 -12.66 0.35 -27.54
N SER A 82 -13.75 -0.22 -27.05
CA SER A 82 -13.86 -1.67 -26.76
C SER A 82 -13.50 -2.56 -27.95
N ASP A 83 -13.86 -2.15 -29.15
CA ASP A 83 -13.56 -2.88 -30.39
C ASP A 83 -12.07 -2.95 -30.72
N SER A 84 -11.25 -2.13 -30.07
CA SER A 84 -9.79 -2.11 -30.25
C SER A 84 -9.10 -3.17 -29.42
N PHE A 85 -9.71 -3.64 -28.34
CA PHE A 85 -9.07 -4.55 -27.41
C PHE A 85 -8.70 -5.89 -28.05
N GLY A 86 -7.46 -6.36 -27.74
CA GLY A 86 -6.93 -7.59 -28.30
C GLY A 86 -6.46 -7.49 -29.76
N ARG A 87 -6.53 -6.30 -30.37
CA ARG A 87 -6.00 -6.05 -31.73
C ARG A 87 -4.61 -5.39 -31.70
N PRO A 88 -3.80 -5.51 -32.76
CA PRO A 88 -2.56 -4.76 -32.88
C PRO A 88 -2.79 -3.26 -32.69
N GLY A 89 -1.97 -2.61 -31.86
CA GLY A 89 -2.12 -1.18 -31.57
C GLY A 89 -3.10 -0.85 -30.42
N SER A 90 -3.78 -1.82 -29.82
CA SER A 90 -4.68 -1.60 -28.68
C SER A 90 -4.01 -0.91 -27.49
N GLU A 91 -2.72 -1.17 -27.25
CA GLU A 91 -1.96 -0.55 -26.17
C GLU A 91 -1.92 0.97 -26.28
N GLN A 92 -1.69 1.51 -27.48
CA GLN A 92 -1.66 2.95 -27.72
C GLN A 92 -3.05 3.58 -27.49
N VAL A 93 -4.11 2.89 -27.89
CA VAL A 93 -5.50 3.32 -27.63
C VAL A 93 -5.78 3.37 -26.13
N VAL A 94 -5.42 2.32 -25.39
CA VAL A 94 -5.59 2.24 -23.94
C VAL A 94 -4.83 3.36 -23.24
N GLN A 95 -3.55 3.57 -23.57
CA GLN A 95 -2.74 4.65 -22.99
C GLN A 95 -3.37 6.03 -23.22
N LYS A 96 -3.89 6.29 -24.42
CA LYS A 96 -4.57 7.54 -24.73
C LYS A 96 -5.82 7.74 -23.88
N GLN A 97 -6.63 6.69 -23.69
CA GLN A 97 -7.83 6.78 -22.85
C GLN A 97 -7.48 6.93 -21.37
N LEU A 98 -6.48 6.22 -20.86
CA LEU A 98 -5.99 6.35 -19.49
C LEU A 98 -5.50 7.78 -19.19
N ALA A 99 -4.72 8.38 -20.10
CA ALA A 99 -4.24 9.76 -19.96
C ALA A 99 -5.36 10.81 -19.88
N ALA A 100 -6.54 10.47 -20.41
CA ALA A 100 -7.71 11.35 -20.40
C ALA A 100 -8.70 11.04 -19.26
N CYS A 101 -8.45 9.99 -18.46
CA CYS A 101 -9.27 9.66 -17.30
C CYS A 101 -8.96 10.57 -16.10
N PRO A 102 -9.92 10.79 -15.20
CA PRO A 102 -9.66 11.46 -13.94
C PRO A 102 -8.62 10.67 -13.12
N ASN A 103 -7.72 11.39 -12.44
CA ASN A 103 -6.75 10.79 -11.54
C ASN A 103 -7.42 10.49 -10.19
N ILE A 104 -8.05 9.33 -10.09
CA ILE A 104 -8.78 8.87 -8.89
C ILE A 104 -8.45 7.41 -8.64
N SER A 105 -8.17 7.06 -7.37
CA SER A 105 -7.98 5.66 -6.99
C SER A 105 -9.31 4.91 -6.96
N ILE A 106 -9.25 3.59 -7.06
CA ILE A 106 -10.43 2.74 -6.94
C ILE A 106 -11.03 2.82 -5.54
N ASP A 107 -10.21 3.06 -4.52
CA ASP A 107 -10.64 3.23 -3.15
C ASP A 107 -11.64 4.38 -3.02
N VAL A 108 -11.25 5.57 -3.45
CA VAL A 108 -12.10 6.78 -3.41
C VAL A 108 -13.20 6.75 -4.47
N GLY A 109 -12.88 6.24 -5.66
CA GLY A 109 -13.82 6.23 -6.79
C GLY A 109 -14.97 5.26 -6.63
N ILE A 110 -14.71 4.10 -6.01
CA ILE A 110 -15.67 2.99 -5.92
C ILE A 110 -15.87 2.53 -4.46
N MET A 111 -14.79 2.19 -3.74
CA MET A 111 -14.92 1.47 -2.47
C MET A 111 -15.59 2.31 -1.38
N GLU A 112 -15.37 3.61 -1.35
CA GLU A 112 -16.05 4.52 -0.42
C GLU A 112 -17.55 4.73 -0.73
N LYS A 113 -17.99 4.40 -1.95
CA LYS A 113 -19.37 4.66 -2.43
C LYS A 113 -20.20 3.40 -2.55
N ALA A 114 -19.56 2.27 -2.80
CA ALA A 114 -20.25 1.02 -3.06
C ALA A 114 -20.80 0.40 -1.78
N THR A 115 -22.06 -0.06 -1.83
CA THR A 115 -22.77 -0.65 -0.69
C THR A 115 -22.69 -2.17 -0.61
N ASN A 116 -22.19 -2.81 -1.68
CA ASN A 116 -22.07 -4.27 -1.80
C ASN A 116 -20.63 -4.76 -1.59
N VAL A 117 -19.89 -4.10 -0.72
CA VAL A 117 -18.50 -4.42 -0.38
C VAL A 117 -18.46 -5.34 0.82
N TYR A 118 -17.59 -6.33 0.76
CA TYR A 118 -17.28 -7.24 1.84
C TYR A 118 -15.77 -7.27 2.10
N VAL A 119 -15.39 -7.52 3.33
CA VAL A 119 -13.99 -7.66 3.74
C VAL A 119 -13.75 -9.06 4.29
N LEU A 120 -12.69 -9.71 3.81
CA LEU A 120 -12.11 -10.88 4.45
C LEU A 120 -11.13 -10.39 5.52
N CYS A 121 -11.53 -10.57 6.78
CA CYS A 121 -10.72 -10.19 7.93
C CYS A 121 -9.60 -11.20 8.14
N THR A 122 -8.36 -10.72 8.17
CA THR A 122 -7.16 -11.55 8.26
C THR A 122 -6.18 -11.00 9.31
N ASP A 123 -5.28 -11.87 9.75
CA ASP A 123 -4.18 -11.52 10.66
C ASP A 123 -2.94 -12.34 10.25
N PHE A 124 -2.21 -11.86 9.25
CA PHE A 124 -1.04 -12.56 8.69
C PHE A 124 0.22 -11.68 8.64
N GLY A 125 0.27 -10.61 9.45
CA GLY A 125 1.46 -9.77 9.55
C GLY A 125 1.74 -8.94 8.29
N TRP A 126 0.70 -8.35 7.68
CA TRP A 126 0.82 -7.52 6.48
C TRP A 126 1.38 -6.12 6.78
N SER A 127 2.17 -5.62 5.84
CA SER A 127 2.57 -4.20 5.72
C SER A 127 2.69 -3.84 4.25
N ASP A 128 2.41 -2.60 3.89
CA ASP A 128 2.55 -2.10 2.52
C ASP A 128 4.01 -1.89 2.09
N VAL A 129 4.94 -1.90 3.05
CA VAL A 129 6.39 -1.63 2.85
C VAL A 129 6.66 -0.32 2.09
N GLY A 130 5.74 0.62 2.11
CA GLY A 130 5.81 1.90 1.40
C GLY A 130 6.78 2.91 2.04
N THR A 131 7.31 2.61 3.22
CA THR A 131 8.24 3.46 3.95
C THR A 131 9.47 2.69 4.42
N TRP A 132 10.58 3.39 4.61
CA TRP A 132 11.80 2.80 5.22
C TRP A 132 11.53 2.26 6.62
N GLY A 133 10.66 2.91 7.39
CA GLY A 133 10.26 2.45 8.72
C GLY A 133 9.49 1.13 8.69
N SER A 134 8.54 0.97 7.76
CA SER A 134 7.82 -0.30 7.57
C SER A 134 8.77 -1.41 7.15
N LEU A 135 9.69 -1.11 6.22
CA LEU A 135 10.71 -2.05 5.76
C LEU A 135 11.64 -2.46 6.90
N TYR A 136 12.10 -1.50 7.71
CA TYR A 136 12.91 -1.76 8.90
C TYR A 136 12.19 -2.66 9.91
N ALA A 137 10.91 -2.39 10.17
CA ALA A 137 10.12 -3.17 11.12
C ALA A 137 10.01 -4.66 10.74
N LEU A 138 9.91 -4.95 9.44
CA LEU A 138 9.78 -6.31 8.91
C LEU A 138 11.11 -7.01 8.66
N SER A 139 12.22 -6.27 8.56
CA SER A 139 13.52 -6.83 8.19
C SER A 139 14.21 -7.51 9.38
N GLN A 140 15.03 -8.49 9.07
CA GLN A 140 15.90 -9.13 10.05
C GLN A 140 16.99 -8.15 10.51
N LYS A 141 17.20 -8.06 11.81
CA LYS A 141 18.14 -7.13 12.45
C LYS A 141 19.34 -7.87 13.01
N ASP A 142 20.51 -7.22 12.99
CA ASP A 142 21.66 -7.66 13.73
C ASP A 142 21.52 -7.36 15.25
N THR A 143 22.56 -7.68 16.03
CA THR A 143 22.58 -7.46 17.49
C THR A 143 22.54 -5.99 17.90
N CYS A 144 22.89 -5.08 16.98
CA CYS A 144 22.83 -3.63 17.15
C CYS A 144 21.61 -3.01 16.46
N GLU A 145 20.63 -3.85 16.08
CA GLU A 145 19.40 -3.45 15.38
C GLU A 145 19.65 -2.82 14.00
N ASN A 146 20.80 -3.04 13.36
CA ASN A 146 20.99 -2.63 11.98
C ASN A 146 20.36 -3.65 11.01
N VAL A 147 19.89 -3.15 9.88
CA VAL A 147 19.31 -3.93 8.77
C VAL A 147 20.20 -3.79 7.54
N VAL A 148 20.64 -4.89 6.97
CA VAL A 148 21.33 -4.91 5.67
C VAL A 148 20.42 -5.60 4.66
N LEU A 149 19.81 -4.82 3.79
CA LEU A 149 18.86 -5.32 2.79
C LEU A 149 19.58 -5.96 1.61
N HIS A 150 20.57 -5.25 1.09
CA HIS A 150 21.40 -5.68 -0.03
C HIS A 150 22.83 -5.25 0.19
N GLY A 151 23.78 -6.02 -0.39
CA GLY A 151 25.21 -5.74 -0.30
C GLY A 151 25.84 -6.28 0.99
N ARG A 152 26.95 -5.68 1.37
CA ARG A 152 27.70 -6.04 2.58
C ARG A 152 27.97 -4.79 3.41
N ALA A 153 27.71 -4.88 4.71
CA ALA A 153 28.02 -3.81 5.65
C ALA A 153 28.82 -4.34 6.84
N THR A 154 29.71 -3.51 7.37
CA THR A 154 30.36 -3.69 8.66
C THR A 154 30.07 -2.44 9.48
N CYS A 155 29.50 -2.65 10.68
CA CYS A 155 29.07 -1.58 11.55
C CYS A 155 29.94 -1.56 12.82
N TYR A 156 30.56 -0.40 13.10
CA TYR A 156 31.30 -0.12 14.32
C TYR A 156 30.52 0.96 15.08
N ASP A 157 30.22 0.73 16.34
CA ASP A 157 29.49 1.65 17.21
C ASP A 157 28.27 2.32 16.53
N SER A 158 27.55 1.52 15.75
CA SER A 158 26.46 1.96 14.88
C SER A 158 25.20 1.15 15.14
N HIS A 159 24.05 1.86 15.31
CA HIS A 159 22.81 1.24 15.78
C HIS A 159 21.62 1.69 14.95
N ARG A 160 20.65 0.79 14.73
CA ARG A 160 19.36 1.05 14.08
C ARG A 160 19.46 1.69 12.70
N ASN A 161 20.46 1.30 11.92
CA ASN A 161 20.63 1.77 10.56
C ASN A 161 20.02 0.82 9.54
N ILE A 162 19.65 1.34 8.38
CA ILE A 162 19.28 0.57 7.20
C ILE A 162 20.35 0.74 6.15
N VAL A 163 20.91 -0.35 5.64
CA VAL A 163 21.91 -0.34 4.57
C VAL A 163 21.37 -1.07 3.36
N SER A 164 21.43 -0.42 2.20
CA SER A 164 21.05 -1.01 0.91
C SER A 164 22.04 -0.56 -0.17
N THR A 165 22.92 -1.46 -0.57
CA THR A 165 23.98 -1.17 -1.55
C THR A 165 24.09 -2.29 -2.58
N SER A 166 24.87 -2.08 -3.63
CA SER A 166 25.14 -3.16 -4.59
C SER A 166 25.92 -4.30 -3.95
N GLU A 167 25.70 -5.52 -4.39
CA GLU A 167 26.38 -6.73 -3.88
C GLU A 167 27.94 -6.67 -4.00
N LYS A 168 28.44 -5.85 -4.92
CA LYS A 168 29.88 -5.69 -5.18
C LYS A 168 30.57 -4.74 -4.21
N LYS A 169 29.81 -3.95 -3.43
CA LYS A 169 30.36 -2.94 -2.52
C LYS A 169 30.33 -3.41 -1.08
N LEU A 170 31.35 -3.00 -0.33
CA LEU A 170 31.38 -3.08 1.12
C LEU A 170 31.21 -1.69 1.68
N VAL A 171 30.23 -1.52 2.57
CA VAL A 171 30.01 -0.29 3.32
C VAL A 171 30.52 -0.47 4.74
N ILE A 172 31.23 0.52 5.23
CA ILE A 172 31.67 0.59 6.62
C ILE A 172 30.95 1.77 7.28
N LEU A 173 30.20 1.49 8.34
CA LEU A 173 29.56 2.51 9.18
C LEU A 173 30.32 2.60 10.50
N ASP A 174 30.57 3.81 10.95
CA ASP A 174 31.21 4.08 12.24
C ASP A 174 30.51 5.22 12.96
N GLY A 175 29.99 4.96 14.19
CA GLY A 175 29.32 5.93 15.03
C GLY A 175 27.97 6.43 14.52
N LEU A 176 27.29 5.72 13.60
CA LEU A 176 26.01 6.12 13.03
C LEU A 176 24.84 5.51 13.76
N GLN A 177 23.78 6.29 13.97
CA GLN A 177 22.55 5.88 14.61
C GLN A 177 21.33 6.43 13.89
N ASP A 178 20.34 5.56 13.60
CA ASP A 178 19.09 5.91 12.95
C ASP A 178 19.27 6.51 11.52
N TYR A 179 20.21 5.95 10.75
CA TYR A 179 20.47 6.38 9.37
C TYR A 179 19.98 5.38 8.34
N ILE A 180 19.59 5.90 7.19
CA ILE A 180 19.38 5.13 5.97
C ILE A 180 20.57 5.40 5.05
N VAL A 181 21.28 4.35 4.69
CA VAL A 181 22.47 4.42 3.82
C VAL A 181 22.15 3.63 2.57
N THR A 182 21.95 4.31 1.47
CA THR A 182 21.74 3.68 0.18
C THR A 182 22.75 4.17 -0.84
N ASP A 183 23.20 3.26 -1.69
CA ASP A 183 24.09 3.54 -2.80
C ASP A 183 23.47 2.97 -4.07
N SER A 184 23.17 3.84 -5.02
CA SER A 184 22.78 3.50 -6.37
C SER A 184 23.89 3.86 -7.34
N GLU A 185 23.78 3.44 -8.60
CA GLU A 185 24.85 3.65 -9.62
C GLU A 185 25.32 5.11 -9.72
N ASN A 186 24.47 6.07 -9.38
CA ASN A 186 24.72 7.50 -9.53
C ASN A 186 24.48 8.35 -8.26
N CYS A 187 24.15 7.73 -7.12
CA CYS A 187 23.79 8.49 -5.93
C CYS A 187 24.09 7.70 -4.64
N LEU A 188 24.70 8.38 -3.70
CA LEU A 188 24.81 7.96 -2.31
C LEU A 188 23.85 8.81 -1.48
N LEU A 189 22.85 8.18 -0.86
CA LEU A 189 21.90 8.86 0.01
C LEU A 189 22.20 8.54 1.48
N TYR A 190 22.48 9.61 2.23
CA TYR A 190 22.51 9.59 3.69
C TYR A 190 21.32 10.39 4.21
N THR A 191 20.45 9.78 4.99
CA THR A 191 19.37 10.50 5.65
C THR A 191 19.02 9.83 6.96
N SER A 192 18.74 10.64 7.99
CA SER A 192 18.04 10.11 9.15
C SER A 192 16.59 9.84 8.75
N PRO A 193 15.96 8.75 9.21
CA PRO A 193 14.52 8.58 9.06
C PRO A 193 13.84 9.81 9.66
N SER A 194 12.99 10.46 8.88
CA SER A 194 12.11 11.49 9.45
C SER A 194 11.18 10.80 10.46
N PRO A 195 10.99 11.39 11.64
CA PRO A 195 10.13 10.84 12.67
C PRO A 195 8.69 10.66 12.19
#